data_218e068e2a5444471ac9a55cae046e53
#
_entry.id   218e068e2a5444471ac9a55cae046e53
#
_cell.length_a   1.000
_cell.length_b   1.000
_cell.length_c   1.000
_cell.angle_alpha   90.00
_cell.angle_beta   90.00
_cell.angle_gamma   90.00
#
_symmetry.space_group_name_H-M   'P 1'
#
loop_
_entity.id
_entity.type
_entity.pdbx_description
1 polymer ?
#
loop_
_entity_poly.entity_id
_entity_poly.type
_entity_poly.pdbx_seq_one_letter_code
_entity_poly.pdbx_strand_id
1 'polypeptide(L)'
;MKLTMGLLAFAAVVSSAAVFAQEPVVGKADESLFTDKDPALHINKQATLHIMKELLQCGQWERSGEWLTDAYHQHNPNAATGRAAVVQFFTQVMKQPRTASCDKLTGQIVAVTAQGDLVTVLVPRRYKDPRDPTKCYSTTWFDTWRFVDGKADEHWDPATIAPPPSPEPCRPAGQ
;
A
#
# COMPACT_ATOMS: atom_id res chain seq x y z
N MET A 1 -30.69 -51.47 -51.88
CA MET A 1 -30.67 -50.03 -51.57
C MET A 1 -29.92 -49.90 -50.23
N LYS A 2 -28.60 -49.55 -50.28
CA LYS A 2 -27.76 -49.41 -49.08
C LYS A 2 -27.72 -47.94 -48.73
N LEU A 3 -28.28 -47.54 -47.54
CA LEU A 3 -28.14 -46.20 -46.99
C LEU A 3 -26.82 -46.09 -46.25
N THR A 4 -25.92 -45.25 -46.72
CA THR A 4 -24.69 -44.87 -46.04
C THR A 4 -25.00 -43.66 -45.16
N MET A 5 -24.97 -43.85 -43.84
CA MET A 5 -25.12 -42.82 -42.83
C MET A 5 -23.78 -42.11 -42.62
N GLY A 6 -23.64 -40.90 -43.14
CA GLY A 6 -22.43 -40.08 -42.89
C GLY A 6 -22.40 -39.50 -41.51
N LEU A 7 -21.35 -39.78 -40.74
CA LEU A 7 -21.08 -39.19 -39.46
C LEU A 7 -20.49 -37.78 -39.66
N LEU A 8 -21.25 -36.74 -39.31
CA LEU A 8 -20.72 -35.37 -39.21
C LEU A 8 -19.99 -35.22 -37.85
N ALA A 9 -18.68 -35.16 -37.90
CA ALA A 9 -17.86 -34.84 -36.74
C ALA A 9 -17.93 -33.31 -36.49
N PHE A 10 -18.58 -32.90 -35.43
CA PHE A 10 -18.51 -31.51 -34.94
C PHE A 10 -17.19 -31.32 -34.22
N ALA A 11 -16.23 -30.60 -34.82
CA ALA A 11 -15.06 -30.12 -34.14
C ALA A 11 -15.45 -28.93 -33.24
N ALA A 12 -15.48 -29.18 -31.94
CA ALA A 12 -15.63 -28.09 -30.95
C ALA A 12 -14.34 -27.26 -30.94
N VAL A 13 -14.39 -26.06 -31.50
CA VAL A 13 -13.32 -25.06 -31.35
C VAL A 13 -13.38 -24.56 -29.90
N VAL A 14 -12.52 -25.12 -29.05
CA VAL A 14 -12.27 -24.58 -27.72
C VAL A 14 -11.47 -23.28 -27.90
N SER A 15 -12.17 -22.14 -27.95
CA SER A 15 -11.53 -20.83 -27.86
C SER A 15 -10.90 -20.70 -26.47
N SER A 16 -9.59 -20.90 -26.38
CA SER A 16 -8.83 -20.53 -25.18
C SER A 16 -8.88 -19.02 -25.03
N ALA A 17 -9.77 -18.51 -24.17
CA ALA A 17 -9.72 -17.13 -23.74
C ALA A 17 -8.32 -16.87 -23.18
N ALA A 18 -7.55 -15.99 -23.84
CA ALA A 18 -6.29 -15.53 -23.32
C ALA A 18 -6.53 -14.92 -21.93
N VAL A 19 -6.11 -15.61 -20.89
CA VAL A 19 -6.11 -15.05 -19.53
C VAL A 19 -5.03 -13.98 -19.56
N PHE A 20 -5.45 -12.71 -19.68
CA PHE A 20 -4.51 -11.59 -19.54
C PHE A 20 -3.91 -11.65 -18.14
N ALA A 21 -2.60 -11.86 -18.06
CA ALA A 21 -1.89 -11.74 -16.80
C ALA A 21 -1.97 -10.29 -16.33
N GLN A 22 -2.22 -10.08 -15.04
CA GLN A 22 -2.19 -8.75 -14.45
C GLN A 22 -0.79 -8.15 -14.61
N GLU A 23 -0.71 -6.93 -15.14
CA GLU A 23 0.54 -6.16 -15.11
C GLU A 23 0.90 -5.84 -13.64
N PRO A 24 2.14 -6.16 -13.21
CA PRO A 24 2.56 -5.90 -11.84
C PRO A 24 2.54 -4.40 -11.51
N VAL A 25 2.02 -4.04 -10.34
CA VAL A 25 2.15 -2.67 -9.83
C VAL A 25 3.60 -2.44 -9.43
N VAL A 26 4.23 -1.43 -10.02
CA VAL A 26 5.61 -1.04 -9.76
C VAL A 26 5.69 0.37 -9.20
N GLY A 27 6.67 0.61 -8.33
CA GLY A 27 6.97 1.92 -7.77
C GLY A 27 8.48 2.14 -7.72
N LYS A 28 8.88 3.29 -7.21
CA LYS A 28 10.28 3.67 -7.00
C LYS A 28 10.47 4.22 -5.59
N ALA A 29 11.66 4.03 -5.03
CA ALA A 29 12.10 4.73 -3.83
C ALA A 29 12.58 6.13 -4.25
N ASP A 30 11.67 7.08 -4.37
CA ASP A 30 11.93 8.42 -4.93
C ASP A 30 11.30 9.49 -4.03
N GLU A 31 12.13 10.14 -3.23
CA GLU A 31 11.71 11.21 -2.31
C GLU A 31 11.26 12.49 -3.06
N SER A 32 11.65 12.67 -4.34
CA SER A 32 11.23 13.83 -5.12
C SER A 32 9.72 13.87 -5.40
N LEU A 33 9.03 12.72 -5.30
CA LEU A 33 7.57 12.65 -5.40
C LEU A 33 6.86 13.44 -4.30
N PHE A 34 7.53 13.68 -3.18
CA PHE A 34 7.01 14.42 -2.03
C PHE A 34 7.29 15.93 -2.10
N THR A 35 7.68 16.44 -3.25
CA THR A 35 7.87 17.89 -3.48
C THR A 35 6.65 18.49 -4.19
N ASP A 36 6.44 19.80 -4.01
CA ASP A 36 5.42 20.56 -4.73
C ASP A 36 5.90 22.00 -4.98
N LYS A 37 5.33 22.66 -6.00
CA LYS A 37 5.58 24.08 -6.27
C LYS A 37 4.76 25.00 -5.37
N ASP A 38 3.57 24.53 -4.96
CA ASP A 38 2.74 25.20 -3.96
C ASP A 38 3.36 24.98 -2.57
N PRO A 39 3.71 26.03 -1.81
CA PRO A 39 4.35 25.89 -0.52
C PRO A 39 3.51 25.13 0.52
N ALA A 40 2.18 25.28 0.52
CA ALA A 40 1.31 24.59 1.45
C ALA A 40 1.25 23.10 1.15
N LEU A 41 1.10 22.72 -0.13
CA LEU A 41 1.16 21.32 -0.56
C LEU A 41 2.54 20.72 -0.32
N HIS A 42 3.61 21.50 -0.50
CA HIS A 42 4.97 21.04 -0.24
C HIS A 42 5.18 20.68 1.23
N ILE A 43 4.74 21.53 2.16
CA ILE A 43 4.81 21.25 3.62
C ILE A 43 4.11 19.93 3.95
N ASN A 44 2.89 19.73 3.48
CA ASN A 44 2.10 18.52 3.74
C ASN A 44 2.75 17.27 3.11
N LYS A 45 3.27 17.37 1.88
CA LYS A 45 4.02 16.29 1.24
C LYS A 45 5.30 15.94 1.98
N GLN A 46 6.05 16.94 2.50
CA GLN A 46 7.25 16.69 3.28
C GLN A 46 6.92 16.01 4.62
N ALA A 47 5.88 16.44 5.32
CA ALA A 47 5.41 15.75 6.51
C ALA A 47 5.00 14.30 6.19
N THR A 48 4.33 14.07 5.05
CA THR A 48 4.00 12.73 4.56
C THR A 48 5.26 11.89 4.30
N LEU A 49 6.33 12.45 3.71
CA LEU A 49 7.61 11.76 3.53
C LEU A 49 8.19 11.29 4.86
N HIS A 50 8.15 12.14 5.88
CA HIS A 50 8.62 11.78 7.22
C HIS A 50 7.76 10.69 7.86
N ILE A 51 6.43 10.74 7.72
CA ILE A 51 5.53 9.67 8.17
C ILE A 51 5.90 8.35 7.49
N MET A 52 6.04 8.33 6.17
CA MET A 52 6.37 7.14 5.39
C MET A 52 7.75 6.57 5.76
N LYS A 53 8.75 7.44 5.90
CA LYS A 53 10.14 7.07 6.13
C LYS A 53 10.42 6.76 7.61
N GLU A 54 10.16 7.72 8.50
CA GLU A 54 10.57 7.63 9.89
C GLU A 54 9.63 6.74 10.71
N LEU A 55 8.32 6.90 10.55
CA LEU A 55 7.35 6.16 11.34
C LEU A 55 7.08 4.78 10.71
N LEU A 56 6.61 4.74 9.46
CA LEU A 56 6.15 3.50 8.85
C LEU A 56 7.29 2.59 8.36
N GLN A 57 8.38 3.14 7.83
CA GLN A 57 9.51 2.33 7.38
C GLN A 57 10.48 1.99 8.52
N CYS A 58 10.86 2.99 9.33
CA CYS A 58 11.93 2.86 10.32
C CYS A 58 11.43 2.61 11.75
N GLY A 59 10.13 2.67 12.01
CA GLY A 59 9.54 2.40 13.32
C GLY A 59 9.93 3.42 14.40
N GLN A 60 10.31 4.64 14.03
CA GLN A 60 10.74 5.70 14.97
C GLN A 60 9.52 6.43 15.57
N TRP A 61 8.61 5.67 16.18
CA TRP A 61 7.32 6.17 16.68
C TRP A 61 7.45 7.18 17.83
N GLU A 62 8.59 7.25 18.49
CA GLU A 62 8.92 8.31 19.46
C GLU A 62 8.90 9.70 18.84
N ARG A 63 9.07 9.79 17.51
CA ARG A 63 9.01 11.04 16.75
C ARG A 63 7.61 11.40 16.25
N SER A 64 6.62 10.57 16.54
CA SER A 64 5.25 10.77 16.03
C SER A 64 4.65 12.16 16.31
N GLY A 65 5.02 12.79 17.42
CA GLY A 65 4.57 14.14 17.77
C GLY A 65 5.08 15.25 16.86
N GLU A 66 6.11 14.99 16.03
CA GLU A 66 6.59 15.93 15.03
C GLU A 66 5.65 15.96 13.82
N TRP A 67 5.02 14.82 13.49
CA TRP A 67 4.30 14.61 12.22
C TRP A 67 2.80 14.35 12.37
N LEU A 68 2.33 13.95 13.56
CA LEU A 68 0.92 13.68 13.85
C LEU A 68 0.40 14.62 14.92
N THR A 69 -0.87 15.06 14.81
CA THR A 69 -1.55 15.75 15.89
C THR A 69 -1.88 14.79 17.04
N ASP A 70 -2.20 15.31 18.22
CA ASP A 70 -2.63 14.48 19.35
C ASP A 70 -3.97 13.77 19.05
N ALA A 71 -4.87 14.45 18.33
CA ALA A 71 -6.17 13.94 17.96
C ALA A 71 -6.10 12.78 16.98
N TYR A 72 -5.28 12.89 15.95
CA TYR A 72 -5.04 11.95 14.86
C TYR A 72 -6.17 10.94 14.64
N HIS A 73 -7.22 11.38 13.96
CA HIS A 73 -8.40 10.56 13.69
C HIS A 73 -8.08 9.40 12.76
N GLN A 74 -8.34 8.17 13.22
CA GLN A 74 -7.99 6.96 12.48
C GLN A 74 -9.24 6.29 11.92
N HIS A 75 -9.26 6.03 10.60
CA HIS A 75 -10.33 5.30 9.93
C HIS A 75 -9.97 3.84 9.58
N ASN A 76 -8.73 3.41 9.86
CA ASN A 76 -8.38 1.99 9.78
C ASN A 76 -9.08 1.23 10.92
N PRO A 77 -9.91 0.19 10.61
CA PRO A 77 -10.68 -0.52 11.62
C PRO A 77 -9.84 -1.33 12.62
N ASN A 78 -8.54 -1.47 12.37
CA ASN A 78 -7.62 -2.23 13.23
C ASN A 78 -6.85 -1.34 14.22
N ALA A 79 -6.94 -0.01 14.10
CA ALA A 79 -6.21 0.92 14.95
C ALA A 79 -7.16 1.97 15.54
N ALA A 80 -7.04 2.25 16.83
CA ALA A 80 -7.86 3.25 17.49
C ALA A 80 -7.41 4.68 17.15
N THR A 81 -8.34 5.63 17.26
CA THR A 81 -8.09 7.08 17.13
C THR A 81 -7.19 7.60 18.25
N GLY A 82 -6.40 8.60 17.95
CA GLY A 82 -5.42 9.24 18.82
C GLY A 82 -3.99 8.82 18.54
N ARG A 83 -3.06 9.79 18.49
CA ARG A 83 -1.63 9.52 18.25
C ARG A 83 -1.08 8.45 19.20
N ALA A 84 -1.40 8.52 20.48
CA ALA A 84 -0.93 7.53 21.46
C ALA A 84 -1.42 6.12 21.14
N ALA A 85 -2.67 5.96 20.68
CA ALA A 85 -3.23 4.67 20.30
C ALA A 85 -2.55 4.10 19.03
N VAL A 86 -2.27 4.95 18.05
CA VAL A 86 -1.53 4.55 16.85
C VAL A 86 -0.09 4.14 17.17
N VAL A 87 0.60 4.88 18.05
CA VAL A 87 1.92 4.48 18.55
C VAL A 87 1.87 3.12 19.23
N GLN A 88 0.89 2.90 20.11
CA GLN A 88 0.68 1.61 20.77
C GLN A 88 0.42 0.48 19.76
N PHE A 89 -0.41 0.73 18.75
CA PHE A 89 -0.71 -0.25 17.70
C PHE A 89 0.58 -0.72 17.01
N PHE A 90 1.41 0.19 16.52
CA PHE A 90 2.63 -0.20 15.82
C PHE A 90 3.71 -0.78 16.71
N THR A 91 3.88 -0.25 17.94
CA THR A 91 4.98 -0.69 18.83
C THR A 91 4.65 -1.95 19.62
N GLN A 92 3.39 -2.13 20.06
CA GLN A 92 3.00 -3.22 20.97
C GLN A 92 2.21 -4.31 20.26
N VAL A 93 1.27 -3.96 19.37
CA VAL A 93 0.45 -4.94 18.65
C VAL A 93 1.21 -5.49 17.45
N MET A 94 1.67 -4.61 16.55
CA MET A 94 2.44 -4.99 15.35
C MET A 94 3.89 -5.35 15.67
N LYS A 95 4.42 -4.90 16.82
CA LYS A 95 5.81 -5.11 17.24
C LYS A 95 6.80 -4.71 16.14
N GLN A 96 6.51 -3.59 15.49
CA GLN A 96 7.34 -3.08 14.40
C GLN A 96 8.76 -2.83 14.91
N PRO A 97 9.80 -3.40 14.26
CA PRO A 97 11.17 -3.16 14.66
C PRO A 97 11.57 -1.70 14.40
N ARG A 98 12.35 -1.14 15.36
CA ARG A 98 12.91 0.21 15.22
C ARG A 98 14.27 0.15 14.55
N THR A 99 14.46 0.94 13.49
CA THR A 99 15.75 1.15 12.82
C THR A 99 16.38 2.46 13.29
N ALA A 100 17.64 2.43 13.71
CA ALA A 100 18.33 3.58 14.30
C ALA A 100 18.60 4.68 13.27
N SER A 101 19.08 4.32 12.07
CA SER A 101 19.30 5.25 10.96
C SER A 101 18.14 5.16 9.96
N CYS A 102 17.67 6.33 9.51
CA CYS A 102 16.53 6.46 8.61
C CYS A 102 16.79 7.54 7.55
N ASP A 103 17.94 7.45 6.88
CA ASP A 103 18.44 8.52 6.00
C ASP A 103 17.66 8.61 4.69
N LYS A 104 17.15 7.47 4.20
CA LYS A 104 16.48 7.38 2.89
C LYS A 104 15.21 6.58 2.95
N LEU A 105 14.22 7.00 2.15
CA LEU A 105 13.08 6.17 1.81
C LEU A 105 13.55 5.01 0.92
N THR A 106 13.29 3.77 1.35
CA THR A 106 13.59 2.55 0.59
C THR A 106 12.32 1.88 0.06
N GLY A 107 11.17 2.21 0.69
CA GLY A 107 9.85 1.75 0.25
C GLY A 107 9.52 2.25 -1.15
N GLN A 108 8.94 1.38 -1.96
CA GLN A 108 8.50 1.75 -3.31
C GLN A 108 7.23 2.59 -3.26
N ILE A 109 7.20 3.71 -3.97
CA ILE A 109 6.06 4.61 -4.13
C ILE A 109 5.68 4.64 -5.60
N VAL A 110 4.39 4.49 -5.89
CA VAL A 110 3.84 4.61 -7.26
C VAL A 110 3.64 6.08 -7.61
N ALA A 111 2.98 6.82 -6.71
CA ALA A 111 2.69 8.24 -6.87
C ALA A 111 2.41 8.90 -5.52
N VAL A 112 2.55 10.21 -5.46
CA VAL A 112 2.11 11.08 -4.36
C VAL A 112 1.28 12.21 -4.96
N THR A 113 0.03 12.32 -4.55
CA THR A 113 -0.87 13.40 -4.96
C THR A 113 -1.25 14.25 -3.76
N ALA A 114 -1.46 15.56 -3.98
CA ALA A 114 -1.91 16.47 -2.93
C ALA A 114 -2.94 17.46 -3.49
N GLN A 115 -3.96 17.75 -2.69
CA GLN A 115 -4.98 18.76 -3.02
C GLN A 115 -5.55 19.35 -1.71
N GLY A 116 -5.48 20.68 -1.58
CA GLY A 116 -5.89 21.33 -0.35
C GLY A 116 -5.08 20.84 0.85
N ASP A 117 -5.77 20.31 1.84
CA ASP A 117 -5.17 19.75 3.05
C ASP A 117 -4.93 18.24 2.99
N LEU A 118 -5.19 17.61 1.85
CA LEU A 118 -5.05 16.16 1.66
C LEU A 118 -3.78 15.79 0.91
N VAL A 119 -3.13 14.69 1.35
CA VAL A 119 -2.06 14.02 0.61
C VAL A 119 -2.38 12.54 0.55
N THR A 120 -2.31 11.96 -0.65
CA THR A 120 -2.47 10.51 -0.89
C THR A 120 -1.19 9.93 -1.46
N VAL A 121 -0.75 8.83 -0.85
CA VAL A 121 0.40 8.03 -1.30
C VAL A 121 -0.09 6.70 -1.84
N LEU A 122 0.33 6.35 -3.05
CA LEU A 122 0.05 5.07 -3.69
C LEU A 122 1.26 4.15 -3.51
N VAL A 123 1.07 3.01 -2.85
CA VAL A 123 2.13 2.05 -2.51
C VAL A 123 1.84 0.71 -3.16
N PRO A 124 2.80 0.08 -3.87
CA PRO A 124 2.60 -1.27 -4.38
C PRO A 124 2.54 -2.28 -3.23
N ARG A 125 1.59 -3.19 -3.28
CA ARG A 125 1.46 -4.32 -2.36
C ARG A 125 1.52 -5.63 -3.13
N ARG A 126 2.17 -6.63 -2.58
CA ARG A 126 2.25 -7.97 -3.15
C ARG A 126 1.72 -9.00 -2.16
N TYR A 127 0.93 -9.93 -2.66
CA TYR A 127 0.30 -10.99 -1.88
C TYR A 127 0.43 -12.33 -2.60
N LYS A 128 0.40 -13.44 -1.86
CA LYS A 128 0.21 -14.78 -2.45
C LYS A 128 -1.19 -14.85 -3.06
N ASP A 129 -1.29 -15.45 -4.25
CA ASP A 129 -2.60 -15.67 -4.88
C ASP A 129 -3.35 -16.78 -4.09
N PRO A 130 -4.51 -16.49 -3.49
CA PRO A 130 -5.27 -17.49 -2.73
C PRO A 130 -5.78 -18.65 -3.61
N ARG A 131 -5.82 -18.47 -4.92
CA ARG A 131 -6.23 -19.50 -5.90
C ARG A 131 -5.06 -20.39 -6.32
N ASP A 132 -3.83 -19.91 -6.21
CA ASP A 132 -2.60 -20.61 -6.54
C ASP A 132 -1.45 -20.08 -5.67
N PRO A 133 -1.17 -20.71 -4.50
CA PRO A 133 -0.15 -20.25 -3.56
C PRO A 133 1.28 -20.23 -4.12
N THR A 134 1.52 -20.81 -5.31
CA THR A 134 2.81 -20.72 -6.00
C THR A 134 2.98 -19.41 -6.76
N LYS A 135 1.92 -18.64 -6.92
CA LYS A 135 1.87 -17.36 -7.62
C LYS A 135 1.69 -16.18 -6.69
N CYS A 136 2.10 -15.03 -7.18
CA CYS A 136 1.87 -13.73 -6.54
C CYS A 136 1.02 -12.86 -7.45
N TYR A 137 0.22 -11.99 -6.81
CA TYR A 137 -0.42 -10.86 -7.49
C TYR A 137 0.01 -9.55 -6.83
N SER A 138 -0.15 -8.45 -7.51
CA SER A 138 0.08 -7.12 -6.97
C SER A 138 -1.18 -6.28 -6.99
N THR A 139 -1.27 -5.36 -6.07
CA THR A 139 -2.31 -4.34 -6.01
C THR A 139 -1.73 -3.04 -5.48
N THR A 140 -2.53 -1.99 -5.45
CA THR A 140 -2.12 -0.70 -4.92
C THR A 140 -2.78 -0.47 -3.58
N TRP A 141 -2.00 -0.08 -2.59
CA TRP A 141 -2.47 0.44 -1.32
C TRP A 141 -2.51 1.96 -1.38
N PHE A 142 -3.50 2.56 -0.75
CA PHE A 142 -3.70 4.01 -0.72
C PHE A 142 -3.71 4.46 0.73
N ASP A 143 -2.70 5.21 1.12
CA ASP A 143 -2.69 5.92 2.41
C ASP A 143 -3.01 7.39 2.13
N THR A 144 -4.03 7.92 2.78
CA THR A 144 -4.43 9.33 2.64
C THR A 144 -4.43 9.99 4.02
N TRP A 145 -3.85 11.17 4.10
CA TRP A 145 -3.84 12.00 5.30
C TRP A 145 -4.45 13.36 5.05
N ARG A 146 -5.18 13.88 6.04
CA ARG A 146 -5.54 15.28 6.16
C ARG A 146 -4.53 15.96 7.06
N PHE A 147 -4.13 17.18 6.71
CA PHE A 147 -3.13 17.95 7.44
C PHE A 147 -3.73 19.19 8.08
N VAL A 148 -3.30 19.47 9.32
CA VAL A 148 -3.55 20.70 10.06
C VAL A 148 -2.21 21.22 10.54
N ASP A 149 -1.86 22.45 10.17
CA ASP A 149 -0.58 23.09 10.53
C ASP A 149 0.66 22.22 10.27
N GLY A 150 0.68 21.51 9.10
CA GLY A 150 1.79 20.68 8.68
C GLY A 150 1.90 19.34 9.42
N LYS A 151 0.92 18.95 10.22
CA LYS A 151 0.82 17.63 10.87
C LYS A 151 -0.40 16.87 10.39
N ALA A 152 -0.25 15.57 10.23
CA ALA A 152 -1.38 14.72 9.89
C ALA A 152 -2.35 14.63 11.07
N ASP A 153 -3.61 14.98 10.81
CA ASP A 153 -4.70 15.02 11.78
C ASP A 153 -5.70 13.88 11.58
N GLU A 154 -5.80 13.36 10.36
CA GLU A 154 -6.76 12.32 10.00
C GLU A 154 -6.16 11.39 8.94
N HIS A 155 -6.52 10.11 8.99
CA HIS A 155 -5.95 9.08 8.11
C HIS A 155 -6.99 8.10 7.61
N TRP A 156 -6.93 7.78 6.32
CA TRP A 156 -7.71 6.74 5.64
C TRP A 156 -6.80 5.77 4.90
N ASP A 157 -7.17 4.51 4.91
CA ASP A 157 -6.59 3.45 4.11
C ASP A 157 -7.65 2.38 3.74
N PRO A 158 -7.39 1.47 2.80
CA PRO A 158 -8.34 0.43 2.41
C PRO A 158 -8.31 -0.80 3.34
N ALA A 159 -7.85 -0.67 4.58
CA ALA A 159 -7.77 -1.79 5.50
C ALA A 159 -9.15 -2.38 5.81
N THR A 160 -9.20 -3.68 5.96
CA THR A 160 -10.38 -4.44 6.36
C THR A 160 -10.09 -5.21 7.66
N ILE A 161 -11.14 -5.58 8.38
CA ILE A 161 -11.02 -6.53 9.48
C ILE A 161 -10.82 -7.92 8.87
N ALA A 162 -9.58 -8.29 8.66
CA ALA A 162 -9.17 -9.60 8.19
C ALA A 162 -7.88 -10.00 8.89
N PRO A 163 -7.59 -11.29 9.04
CA PRO A 163 -6.26 -11.69 9.46
C PRO A 163 -5.26 -11.06 8.47
N PRO A 164 -4.15 -10.48 8.96
CA PRO A 164 -3.15 -9.92 8.08
C PRO A 164 -2.72 -10.99 7.07
N PRO A 165 -2.56 -10.66 5.79
CA PRO A 165 -1.98 -11.59 4.84
C PRO A 165 -0.63 -12.07 5.39
N SER A 166 -0.35 -13.37 5.24
CA SER A 166 0.89 -13.98 5.74
C SER A 166 2.09 -13.08 5.46
N PRO A 167 2.93 -12.77 6.48
CA PRO A 167 4.09 -11.89 6.32
C PRO A 167 5.19 -12.48 5.43
N GLU A 168 5.01 -13.68 4.88
CA GLU A 168 5.97 -14.21 3.92
C GLU A 168 6.00 -13.31 2.68
N PRO A 169 7.17 -12.70 2.40
CA PRO A 169 7.31 -11.85 1.24
C PRO A 169 7.03 -12.69 0.00
N CYS A 170 6.01 -12.28 -0.76
CA CYS A 170 5.75 -12.84 -2.07
C CYS A 170 6.88 -12.38 -2.99
N ARG A 171 7.97 -13.14 -3.04
CA ARG A 171 9.09 -12.88 -3.96
C ARG A 171 8.78 -13.53 -5.29
N PRO A 172 8.95 -12.83 -6.42
CA PRO A 172 8.95 -13.48 -7.72
C PRO A 172 9.99 -14.61 -7.73
N ALA A 173 9.64 -15.73 -8.30
CA ALA A 173 10.62 -16.79 -8.55
C ALA A 173 11.76 -16.18 -9.40
N GLY A 174 12.98 -16.13 -8.86
CA GLY A 174 14.18 -15.69 -9.60
C GLY A 174 14.71 -14.28 -9.31
N GLN A 175 14.30 -13.62 -8.21
CA GLN A 175 14.99 -12.42 -7.70
C GLN A 175 15.52 -12.64 -6.29
#